data_c94d598b88c1f8a61a3c14e82cac6115
#
_entry.id   c94d598b88c1f8a61a3c14e82cac6115
#
_cell.length_a   1.000
_cell.length_b   1.000
_cell.length_c   1.000
_cell.angle_alpha   90.00
_cell.angle_beta   90.00
_cell.angle_gamma   90.00
#
_symmetry.space_group_name_H-M   'P 1'
#
loop_
_entity.id
_entity.type
_entity.pdbx_description
1 polymer ?
#
loop_
_entity_poly.entity_id
_entity_poly.type
_entity_poly.pdbx_seq_one_letter_code
_entity_poly.pdbx_strand_id
1 'polypeptide(L)'
;MENTYKDCPFSDDFESVTMKHLKNKKWFALLMNVNNKLYLNVKTDPNYSDILRNTYDYIIPAYHMNKEHWNTIIVDEKVDNNLVKELIEQSYQLTK
;
A
#
# COMPACT_ATOMS: atom_id res chain seq x y z
N MET A 1 -13.51 5.45 -1.11
CA MET A 1 -12.80 6.71 -0.91
C MET A 1 -13.16 7.68 -2.02
N GLU A 2 -13.80 8.78 -1.63
CA GLU A 2 -14.10 9.87 -2.54
C GLU A 2 -12.83 10.59 -2.94
N ASN A 3 -12.85 11.37 -3.99
CA ASN A 3 -11.69 12.14 -4.45
C ASN A 3 -10.46 11.27 -4.77
N THR A 4 -10.70 10.09 -5.33
CA THR A 4 -9.65 9.13 -5.65
C THR A 4 -9.77 8.69 -7.10
N TYR A 5 -8.64 8.44 -7.74
CA TYR A 5 -8.62 7.80 -9.05
C TYR A 5 -7.47 6.79 -9.15
N LYS A 6 -7.62 5.85 -10.06
CA LYS A 6 -6.61 4.83 -10.33
C LYS A 6 -5.72 5.25 -11.48
N ASP A 7 -4.47 4.87 -11.40
CA ASP A 7 -3.49 5.16 -12.44
C ASP A 7 -2.51 4.00 -12.55
N CYS A 8 -1.91 3.83 -13.73
CA CYS A 8 -0.85 2.85 -13.97
C CYS A 8 0.46 3.61 -14.12
N PRO A 9 1.25 3.76 -13.03
CA PRO A 9 2.43 4.61 -13.02
C PRO A 9 3.59 4.05 -13.85
N PHE A 10 3.61 2.76 -14.10
CA PHE A 10 4.64 2.08 -14.88
C PHE A 10 4.02 1.66 -16.21
N SER A 11 4.24 2.45 -17.25
CA SER A 11 3.57 2.25 -18.54
C SER A 11 3.85 0.89 -19.18
N ASP A 12 4.97 0.27 -18.85
CA ASP A 12 5.37 -1.05 -19.38
C ASP A 12 4.94 -2.19 -18.48
N ASP A 13 4.29 -1.90 -17.34
CA ASP A 13 3.85 -2.88 -16.37
C ASP A 13 2.34 -2.75 -16.15
N PHE A 14 1.58 -3.58 -16.85
CA PHE A 14 0.12 -3.58 -16.77
C PHE A 14 -0.41 -4.10 -15.43
N GLU A 15 0.47 -4.64 -14.59
CA GLU A 15 0.10 -5.25 -13.32
C GLU A 15 0.24 -4.31 -12.14
N SER A 16 0.72 -3.08 -12.37
CA SER A 16 0.88 -2.10 -11.30
C SER A 16 -0.16 -0.99 -11.42
N VAL A 17 -0.85 -0.74 -10.31
CA VAL A 17 -1.91 0.29 -10.25
C VAL A 17 -1.71 1.13 -9.00
N THR A 18 -1.68 2.47 -9.16
CA THR A 18 -1.69 3.38 -8.02
C THR A 18 -3.08 3.92 -7.77
N MET A 19 -3.33 4.25 -6.50
CA MET A 19 -4.50 5.02 -6.09
C MET A 19 -4.02 6.35 -5.52
N LYS A 20 -4.52 7.44 -6.09
CA LYS A 20 -4.08 8.80 -5.78
C LYS A 20 -5.25 9.65 -5.31
N HIS A 21 -4.92 10.66 -4.48
CA HIS A 21 -5.87 11.72 -4.17
C HIS A 21 -6.11 12.59 -5.39
N LEU A 22 -7.37 12.87 -5.72
CA LEU A 22 -7.70 13.77 -6.82
C LEU A 22 -7.18 15.19 -6.59
N LYS A 23 -7.17 15.65 -5.35
CA LYS A 23 -6.83 17.01 -4.98
C LYS A 23 -5.34 17.32 -5.12
N ASN A 24 -4.46 16.46 -4.64
CA ASN A 24 -3.02 16.73 -4.54
C ASN A 24 -2.15 15.77 -5.35
N LYS A 25 -2.75 14.77 -5.98
CA LYS A 25 -2.05 13.76 -6.80
C LYS A 25 -1.09 12.87 -6.02
N LYS A 26 -1.15 12.88 -4.68
CA LYS A 26 -0.29 12.03 -3.86
C LYS A 26 -0.81 10.60 -3.86
N TRP A 27 0.12 9.65 -3.90
CA TRP A 27 -0.19 8.23 -3.83
C TRP A 27 -0.55 7.83 -2.40
N PHE A 28 -1.54 6.99 -2.22
CA PHE A 28 -1.83 6.40 -0.91
C PHE A 28 -1.91 4.87 -0.97
N ALA A 29 -1.95 4.28 -2.14
CA ALA A 29 -1.86 2.83 -2.31
C ALA A 29 -1.24 2.52 -3.67
N LEU A 30 -0.37 1.51 -3.70
CA LEU A 30 0.22 0.99 -4.92
C LEU A 30 0.07 -0.51 -4.92
N LEU A 31 -0.69 -1.03 -5.86
CA LEU A 31 -0.92 -2.45 -6.02
C LEU A 31 -0.02 -2.98 -7.14
N MET A 32 0.75 -4.02 -6.84
CA MET A 32 1.71 -4.60 -7.77
C MET A 32 1.56 -6.11 -7.79
N ASN A 33 1.74 -6.71 -8.97
CA ASN A 33 1.89 -8.14 -9.09
C ASN A 33 3.38 -8.47 -9.23
N VAL A 34 3.92 -9.21 -8.29
CA VAL A 34 5.33 -9.59 -8.24
C VAL A 34 5.43 -11.10 -8.15
N ASN A 35 5.93 -11.76 -9.20
CA ASN A 35 6.07 -13.22 -9.24
C ASN A 35 4.77 -13.95 -8.90
N ASN A 36 3.66 -13.50 -9.48
CA ASN A 36 2.32 -14.04 -9.26
C ASN A 36 1.78 -13.83 -7.83
N LYS A 37 2.38 -12.92 -7.07
CA LYS A 37 1.90 -12.50 -5.76
C LYS A 37 1.45 -11.05 -5.82
N LEU A 38 0.38 -10.74 -5.13
CA LEU A 38 -0.16 -9.40 -5.07
C LEU A 38 0.46 -8.66 -3.89
N TYR A 39 1.16 -7.56 -4.19
CA TYR A 39 1.79 -6.70 -3.19
C TYR A 39 1.02 -5.39 -3.12
N LEU A 40 0.56 -5.02 -1.94
CA LEU A 40 -0.12 -3.76 -1.70
C LEU A 40 0.78 -2.87 -0.84
N ASN A 41 1.22 -1.75 -1.39
CA ASN A 41 2.04 -0.78 -0.68
C ASN A 41 1.15 0.32 -0.12
N VAL A 42 1.30 0.60 1.17
CA VAL A 42 0.57 1.66 1.86
C VAL A 42 1.51 2.45 2.75
N LYS A 43 1.21 3.73 2.95
CA LYS A 43 1.96 4.59 3.85
C LYS A 43 1.47 4.41 5.27
N THR A 44 2.40 4.28 6.22
CA THR A 44 2.09 4.11 7.63
C THR A 44 2.99 5.02 8.47
N ASP A 45 2.54 5.35 9.67
CA ASP A 45 3.38 6.03 10.66
C ASP A 45 4.60 5.14 10.96
N PRO A 46 5.84 5.69 10.96
CA PRO A 46 7.03 4.87 11.21
C PRO A 46 7.01 4.09 12.52
N ASN A 47 6.43 4.65 13.58
CA ASN A 47 6.32 3.97 14.86
C ASN A 47 5.36 2.78 14.79
N TYR A 48 4.30 2.91 14.02
CA TYR A 48 3.34 1.82 13.82
C TYR A 48 3.89 0.77 12.85
N SER A 49 4.76 1.16 11.93
CA SER A 49 5.39 0.24 10.97
C SER A 49 6.12 -0.90 11.67
N ASP A 50 6.91 -0.60 12.70
CA ASP A 50 7.64 -1.61 13.44
C ASP A 50 6.70 -2.62 14.11
N ILE A 51 5.62 -2.13 14.68
CA ILE A 51 4.60 -2.97 15.32
C ILE A 51 3.96 -3.91 14.29
N LEU A 52 3.60 -3.37 13.13
CA LEU A 52 2.97 -4.14 12.07
C LEU A 52 3.90 -5.23 11.53
N ARG A 53 5.17 -4.89 11.27
CA ARG A 53 6.15 -5.83 10.73
C ARG A 53 6.47 -6.95 11.71
N ASN A 54 6.44 -6.67 13.01
CA ASN A 54 6.68 -7.66 14.05
C ASN A 54 5.46 -8.50 14.38
N THR A 55 4.26 -7.99 14.11
CA THR A 55 3.00 -8.67 14.41
C THR A 55 2.55 -9.57 13.27
N TYR A 56 2.73 -9.14 12.04
CA TYR A 56 2.24 -9.82 10.84
C TYR A 56 3.39 -10.16 9.92
N ASP A 57 3.61 -11.43 9.66
CA ASP A 57 4.69 -11.90 8.77
C ASP A 57 4.43 -11.57 7.29
N TYR A 58 3.18 -11.23 6.93
CA TYR A 58 2.85 -10.79 5.57
C TYR A 58 2.98 -9.27 5.37
N ILE A 59 3.42 -8.52 6.38
CA ILE A 59 3.73 -7.09 6.26
C ILE A 59 5.24 -6.92 6.34
N ILE A 60 5.84 -6.41 5.27
CA ILE A 60 7.28 -6.25 5.12
C ILE A 60 7.63 -4.79 4.76
N PRO A 61 8.90 -4.38 4.91
CA PRO A 61 9.32 -3.07 4.40
C PRO A 61 8.99 -2.94 2.92
N ALA A 62 8.61 -1.72 2.53
CA ALA A 62 8.05 -1.49 1.20
C ALA A 62 8.98 -1.92 0.06
N TYR A 63 8.40 -2.58 -0.92
CA TYR A 63 9.06 -2.98 -2.15
C TYR A 63 9.06 -1.79 -3.11
N HIS A 64 10.24 -1.36 -3.54
CA HIS A 64 10.45 -0.21 -4.46
C HIS A 64 9.99 1.15 -3.95
N MET A 65 9.80 1.32 -2.64
CA MET A 65 9.39 2.59 -2.04
C MET A 65 10.21 2.88 -0.79
N ASN A 66 10.05 4.08 -0.24
CA ASN A 66 10.72 4.46 1.01
C ASN A 66 10.27 3.54 2.16
N LYS A 67 11.21 2.77 2.70
CA LYS A 67 10.92 1.74 3.70
C LYS A 67 10.61 2.29 5.10
N GLU A 68 10.93 3.55 5.36
CA GLU A 68 10.62 4.20 6.63
C GLU A 68 9.13 4.52 6.74
N HIS A 69 8.53 4.95 5.63
CA HIS A 69 7.14 5.43 5.61
C HIS A 69 6.18 4.47 4.94
N TRP A 70 6.67 3.51 4.18
CA TRP A 70 5.83 2.61 3.39
C TRP A 70 6.04 1.15 3.78
N ASN A 71 4.96 0.41 3.77
CA ASN A 71 4.97 -1.03 4.01
C ASN A 71 4.29 -1.75 2.85
N THR A 72 4.75 -2.97 2.61
CA THR A 72 4.14 -3.87 1.63
C THR A 72 3.36 -4.95 2.35
N ILE A 73 2.10 -5.11 1.98
CA ILE A 73 1.26 -6.21 2.44
C ILE A 73 1.26 -7.25 1.33
N ILE A 74 1.72 -8.47 1.63
CA ILE A 74 1.66 -9.58 0.68
C ILE A 74 0.26 -10.16 0.78
N VAL A 75 -0.58 -9.85 -0.20
CA VAL A 75 -2.01 -10.19 -0.16
C VAL A 75 -2.21 -11.63 -0.59
N ASP A 76 -2.65 -12.48 0.35
CA ASP A 76 -3.00 -13.87 0.09
C ASP A 76 -4.20 -14.25 0.97
N GLU A 77 -4.51 -15.54 1.04
CA GLU A 77 -5.65 -16.05 1.79
C GLU A 77 -5.54 -15.81 3.31
N LYS A 78 -4.34 -15.62 3.81
CA LYS A 78 -4.08 -15.47 5.26
C LYS A 78 -4.30 -14.06 5.76
N VAL A 79 -4.42 -13.08 4.85
CA VAL A 79 -4.49 -11.67 5.20
C VAL A 79 -5.88 -11.33 5.71
N ASP A 80 -5.93 -10.64 6.84
CA ASP A 80 -7.19 -10.11 7.40
C ASP A 80 -7.67 -8.94 6.55
N ASN A 81 -8.80 -9.09 5.89
CA ASN A 81 -9.37 -8.05 5.03
C ASN A 81 -9.72 -6.79 5.79
N ASN A 82 -10.12 -6.89 7.06
CA ASN A 82 -10.41 -5.72 7.88
C ASN A 82 -9.15 -4.92 8.16
N LEU A 83 -8.03 -5.61 8.41
CA LEU A 83 -6.73 -4.97 8.59
C LEU A 83 -6.29 -4.24 7.31
N VAL A 84 -6.48 -4.87 6.16
CA VAL A 84 -6.14 -4.26 4.86
C VAL A 84 -6.93 -2.96 4.65
N LYS A 85 -8.23 -2.99 4.90
CA LYS A 85 -9.09 -1.80 4.79
C LYS A 85 -8.63 -0.70 5.74
N GLU A 86 -8.31 -1.04 6.97
CA GLU A 86 -7.83 -0.08 7.97
C GLU A 86 -6.52 0.57 7.53
N LEU A 87 -5.57 -0.22 7.02
CA LEU A 87 -4.28 0.29 6.58
C LEU A 87 -4.39 1.17 5.34
N ILE A 88 -5.27 0.83 4.41
CA ILE A 88 -5.56 1.70 3.25
C ILE A 88 -6.15 3.01 3.72
N GLU A 89 -7.09 2.97 4.64
CA GLU A 89 -7.74 4.16 5.21
C GLU A 89 -6.72 5.05 5.92
N GLN A 90 -5.84 4.48 6.73
CA GLN A 90 -4.76 5.22 7.39
C GLN A 90 -3.83 5.87 6.37
N SER A 91 -3.45 5.14 5.33
CA SER A 91 -2.59 5.69 4.27
C SER A 91 -3.26 6.85 3.56
N TYR A 92 -4.56 6.74 3.29
CA TYR A 92 -5.35 7.82 2.71
C TYR A 92 -5.29 9.07 3.59
N GLN A 93 -5.47 8.92 4.90
CA GLN A 93 -5.43 10.04 5.84
C GLN A 93 -4.05 10.66 5.94
N LEU A 94 -2.99 9.85 5.93
CA LEU A 94 -1.62 10.33 6.06
C LEU A 94 -1.12 11.10 4.83
N THR A 95 -1.75 10.90 3.69
CA THR A 95 -1.31 11.50 2.42
C THR A 95 -2.22 12.63 1.93
N LYS A 96 -3.25 12.95 2.67
CA LYS A 96 -4.18 14.02 2.32
C LYS A 96 -3.50 15.35 2.05
#